data_6c83d2c3d7d1f8b59d361c5f722ae4b3
#
_entry.id   6c83d2c3d7d1f8b59d361c5f722ae4b3
#
_cell.length_a   1.000
_cell.length_b   1.000
_cell.length_c   1.000
_cell.angle_alpha   90.00
_cell.angle_beta   90.00
_cell.angle_gamma   90.00
#
_symmetry.space_group_name_H-M   'P 1'
#
loop_
_entity.id
_entity.type
_entity.pdbx_description
1 polymer ?
#
loop_
_entity_poly.entity_id
_entity_poly.type
_entity_poly.pdbx_seq_one_letter_code
_entity_poly.pdbx_strand_id
1 'polypeptide(L)'
;MSEDQYMGNLYQRFPVTVEKGKGAHVWDIDGKEYIDCMGGYGVALVGHQNKRVNDAIKEQVDKIITVHSSLYNKTREEFLKTLIGLAPKGLTQVHLNNSGAEAVEAAIKFARKFTGKKGMVAMKGSYHGKSFGALSLTFNPKYKKAFAPLVEKVSFASYGDIESLKEAIDDDTAFVILEPIQGESGIIVAPDGFLQDVRKLCDEKGILLIFDEIQAGLGRTGRLWACDHWNTAPDILCLAKGIAGGVPMGATLVRPDILASMSKGEHSSTFGGNPISCAAGVAALKSITEDGLIENSEKMGKLFKEGLEKLKENHTMIREIRGKGLMIGVEMKFE
;
A
#
# COMPACT_ATOMS: atom_id res chain seq x y z
N MET A 1 5.82 -30.95 -0.63
CA MET A 1 6.32 -30.17 -1.79
C MET A 1 7.78 -29.81 -1.51
N SER A 2 8.65 -29.87 -2.53
CA SER A 2 10.09 -29.62 -2.36
C SER A 2 10.44 -28.20 -1.91
N GLU A 3 9.58 -27.23 -2.21
CA GLU A 3 9.80 -25.81 -1.89
C GLU A 3 9.95 -25.54 -0.40
N ASP A 4 9.21 -26.28 0.45
CA ASP A 4 9.28 -26.15 1.91
C ASP A 4 10.67 -26.50 2.48
N GLN A 5 11.40 -27.39 1.79
CA GLN A 5 12.76 -27.75 2.18
C GLN A 5 13.75 -26.58 2.02
N TYR A 6 13.47 -25.66 1.07
CA TYR A 6 14.36 -24.53 0.76
C TYR A 6 13.93 -23.21 1.40
N MET A 7 12.62 -22.97 1.57
CA MET A 7 12.12 -21.72 2.12
C MET A 7 11.87 -21.76 3.63
N GLY A 8 11.99 -22.92 4.25
CA GLY A 8 11.69 -23.10 5.67
C GLY A 8 10.21 -22.81 6.00
N ASN A 9 9.91 -22.75 7.30
CA ASN A 9 8.53 -22.62 7.80
C ASN A 9 8.12 -21.16 8.09
N LEU A 10 8.31 -20.26 7.12
CA LEU A 10 7.99 -18.84 7.26
C LEU A 10 6.56 -18.48 6.84
N TYR A 11 5.92 -19.32 6.03
CA TYR A 11 4.63 -19.04 5.42
C TYR A 11 3.60 -20.12 5.75
N GLN A 12 2.39 -19.71 6.09
CA GLN A 12 1.26 -20.63 6.05
C GLN A 12 0.88 -20.88 4.60
N ARG A 13 0.96 -22.12 4.14
CA ARG A 13 0.74 -22.49 2.74
C ARG A 13 -0.60 -23.19 2.55
N PHE A 14 -1.23 -22.94 1.42
CA PHE A 14 -2.32 -23.75 0.90
C PHE A 14 -1.73 -24.92 0.10
N PRO A 15 -2.33 -26.14 0.13
CA PRO A 15 -1.83 -27.31 -0.59
C PRO A 15 -2.15 -27.24 -2.10
N VAL A 16 -1.82 -26.13 -2.73
CA VAL A 16 -2.06 -25.87 -4.17
C VAL A 16 -0.76 -25.39 -4.80
N THR A 17 -0.36 -26.01 -5.90
CA THR A 17 0.79 -25.57 -6.71
C THR A 17 0.29 -24.85 -7.94
N VAL A 18 0.26 -23.52 -7.91
CA VAL A 18 -0.21 -22.68 -9.02
C VAL A 18 0.85 -22.68 -10.13
N GLU A 19 0.42 -22.92 -11.37
CA GLU A 19 1.28 -22.91 -12.56
C GLU A 19 1.03 -21.69 -13.47
N LYS A 20 -0.23 -21.29 -13.64
CA LYS A 20 -0.61 -20.18 -14.51
C LYS A 20 -1.80 -19.40 -13.97
N GLY A 21 -1.96 -18.16 -14.46
CA GLY A 21 -3.11 -17.31 -14.14
C GLY A 21 -3.59 -16.51 -15.35
N LYS A 22 -4.86 -16.12 -15.36
CA LYS A 22 -5.44 -15.21 -16.36
C LYS A 22 -6.63 -14.47 -15.76
N GLY A 23 -6.61 -13.14 -15.78
CA GLY A 23 -7.67 -12.33 -15.14
C GLY A 23 -7.77 -12.65 -13.65
N ALA A 24 -8.93 -13.09 -13.18
CA ALA A 24 -9.17 -13.49 -11.79
C ALA A 24 -9.02 -15.01 -11.55
N HIS A 25 -8.52 -15.77 -12.51
CA HIS A 25 -8.42 -17.22 -12.43
C HIS A 25 -6.96 -17.68 -12.37
N VAL A 26 -6.72 -18.74 -11.62
CA VAL A 26 -5.43 -19.44 -11.57
C VAL A 26 -5.67 -20.94 -11.78
N TRP A 27 -4.66 -21.64 -12.30
CA TRP A 27 -4.68 -23.10 -12.50
C TRP A 27 -3.49 -23.73 -11.81
N ASP A 28 -3.72 -24.87 -11.17
CA ASP A 28 -2.65 -25.66 -10.61
C ASP A 28 -1.97 -26.56 -11.65
N ILE A 29 -0.95 -27.29 -11.20
CA ILE A 29 -0.16 -28.22 -12.05
C ILE A 29 -0.99 -29.38 -12.62
N ASP A 30 -2.13 -29.70 -12.00
CA ASP A 30 -3.06 -30.74 -12.46
C ASP A 30 -4.13 -30.17 -13.41
N GLY A 31 -4.06 -28.89 -13.73
CA GLY A 31 -4.98 -28.16 -14.61
C GLY A 31 -6.29 -27.77 -13.95
N LYS A 32 -6.46 -27.93 -12.65
CA LYS A 32 -7.66 -27.51 -11.93
C LYS A 32 -7.71 -26.00 -11.80
N GLU A 33 -8.86 -25.44 -12.12
CA GLU A 33 -9.12 -23.99 -12.07
C GLU A 33 -9.61 -23.53 -10.69
N TYR A 34 -9.15 -22.34 -10.29
CA TYR A 34 -9.58 -21.65 -9.09
C TYR A 34 -9.86 -20.19 -9.39
N ILE A 35 -10.81 -19.60 -8.67
CA ILE A 35 -10.99 -18.14 -8.61
C ILE A 35 -10.01 -17.60 -7.59
N ASP A 36 -9.13 -16.70 -8.01
CA ASP A 36 -8.14 -16.06 -7.13
C ASP A 36 -8.76 -14.88 -6.38
N CYS A 37 -9.31 -15.15 -5.20
CA CYS A 37 -9.82 -14.12 -4.30
C CYS A 37 -8.72 -13.47 -3.44
N MET A 38 -7.48 -13.97 -3.47
CA MET A 38 -6.33 -13.43 -2.76
C MET A 38 -5.61 -12.32 -3.55
N GLY A 39 -5.54 -12.47 -4.86
CA GLY A 39 -4.86 -11.53 -5.75
C GLY A 39 -3.42 -11.25 -5.33
N GLY A 40 -2.68 -12.26 -4.82
CA GLY A 40 -1.33 -12.07 -4.30
C GLY A 40 -1.26 -11.10 -3.11
N TYR A 41 -2.23 -11.14 -2.20
CA TYR A 41 -2.41 -10.17 -1.10
C TYR A 41 -2.63 -8.73 -1.60
N GLY A 42 -3.45 -8.58 -2.65
CA GLY A 42 -3.84 -7.29 -3.22
C GLY A 42 -2.84 -6.73 -4.24
N VAL A 43 -1.98 -7.57 -4.80
CA VAL A 43 -1.01 -7.18 -5.84
C VAL A 43 -1.62 -7.23 -7.24
N ALA A 44 -2.42 -8.24 -7.57
CA ALA A 44 -2.96 -8.47 -8.90
C ALA A 44 -4.16 -7.57 -9.22
N LEU A 45 -4.02 -6.25 -9.05
CA LEU A 45 -5.10 -5.27 -9.27
C LEU A 45 -5.62 -5.26 -10.70
N VAL A 46 -4.73 -5.45 -11.67
CA VAL A 46 -5.05 -5.45 -13.11
C VAL A 46 -5.33 -6.86 -13.65
N GLY A 47 -5.40 -7.86 -12.76
CA GLY A 47 -5.57 -9.27 -13.10
C GLY A 47 -4.28 -9.94 -13.60
N HIS A 48 -4.29 -11.27 -13.55
CA HIS A 48 -3.18 -12.08 -14.06
C HIS A 48 -3.08 -11.95 -15.59
N GLN A 49 -1.85 -11.94 -16.11
CA GLN A 49 -1.58 -11.82 -17.55
C GLN A 49 -2.24 -10.60 -18.22
N ASN A 50 -2.27 -9.46 -17.54
CA ASN A 50 -2.70 -8.23 -18.19
C ASN A 50 -1.84 -7.97 -19.45
N LYS A 51 -2.51 -7.89 -20.61
CA LYS A 51 -1.81 -7.79 -21.90
C LYS A 51 -0.93 -6.56 -22.00
N ARG A 52 -1.42 -5.39 -21.54
CA ARG A 52 -0.68 -4.11 -21.58
C ARG A 52 0.60 -4.20 -20.76
N VAL A 53 0.53 -4.78 -19.54
CA VAL A 53 1.68 -4.98 -18.66
C VAL A 53 2.67 -5.97 -19.26
N ASN A 54 2.19 -7.12 -19.74
CA ASN A 54 3.05 -8.16 -20.33
C ASN A 54 3.81 -7.65 -21.55
N ASP A 55 3.13 -6.92 -22.43
CA ASP A 55 3.76 -6.39 -23.67
C ASP A 55 4.81 -5.32 -23.32
N ALA A 56 4.53 -4.43 -22.36
CA ALA A 56 5.48 -3.43 -21.89
C ALA A 56 6.74 -4.07 -21.27
N ILE A 57 6.58 -5.14 -20.49
CA ILE A 57 7.73 -5.90 -19.92
C ILE A 57 8.58 -6.50 -21.03
N LYS A 58 7.96 -7.21 -22.00
CA LYS A 58 8.66 -7.85 -23.12
C LYS A 58 9.45 -6.83 -23.94
N GLU A 59 8.82 -5.73 -24.32
CA GLU A 59 9.48 -4.66 -25.05
C GLU A 59 10.65 -4.04 -24.26
N GLN A 60 10.51 -3.88 -22.95
CA GLN A 60 11.54 -3.29 -22.11
C GLN A 60 12.73 -4.22 -21.88
N VAL A 61 12.48 -5.53 -21.76
CA VAL A 61 13.56 -6.56 -21.62
C VAL A 61 14.48 -6.52 -22.82
N ASP A 62 13.97 -6.35 -24.03
CA ASP A 62 14.75 -6.29 -25.26
C ASP A 62 15.61 -4.99 -25.36
N LYS A 63 15.30 -3.96 -24.55
CA LYS A 63 16.06 -2.70 -24.54
C LYS A 63 17.13 -2.70 -23.44
N ILE A 64 16.71 -2.73 -22.19
CA ILE A 64 17.56 -2.74 -21.00
C ILE A 64 16.76 -3.09 -19.76
N ILE A 65 17.31 -3.95 -18.92
CA ILE A 65 16.66 -4.43 -17.68
C ILE A 65 16.89 -3.49 -16.52
N THR A 66 18.12 -3.03 -16.30
CA THR A 66 18.48 -2.25 -15.11
C THR A 66 19.35 -1.04 -15.47
N VAL A 67 19.03 0.09 -14.85
CA VAL A 67 19.84 1.32 -14.88
C VAL A 67 19.71 2.00 -13.52
N HIS A 68 20.84 2.15 -12.83
CA HIS A 68 20.86 2.87 -11.54
C HIS A 68 20.42 4.32 -11.69
N SER A 69 19.81 4.87 -10.64
CA SER A 69 19.24 6.24 -10.66
C SER A 69 20.27 7.36 -10.78
N SER A 70 21.58 7.06 -10.72
CA SER A 70 22.64 8.00 -11.08
C SER A 70 22.71 8.33 -12.59
N LEU A 71 22.04 7.54 -13.43
CA LEU A 71 21.89 7.78 -14.87
C LEU A 71 20.41 8.06 -15.20
N TYR A 72 20.19 8.96 -16.15
CA TYR A 72 18.84 9.24 -16.65
C TYR A 72 18.32 8.08 -17.50
N ASN A 73 16.99 7.83 -17.42
CA ASN A 73 16.33 6.79 -18.19
C ASN A 73 14.94 7.24 -18.62
N LYS A 74 14.62 7.14 -19.92
CA LYS A 74 13.35 7.61 -20.50
C LYS A 74 12.14 6.86 -19.94
N THR A 75 12.22 5.54 -19.73
CA THR A 75 11.13 4.74 -19.20
C THR A 75 10.82 5.13 -17.76
N ARG A 76 11.86 5.39 -16.96
CA ARG A 76 11.69 5.91 -15.59
C ARG A 76 11.05 7.30 -15.60
N GLU A 77 11.49 8.19 -16.48
CA GLU A 77 10.90 9.52 -16.62
C GLU A 77 9.41 9.45 -16.99
N GLU A 78 9.03 8.57 -17.93
CA GLU A 78 7.63 8.35 -18.30
C GLU A 78 6.81 7.85 -17.11
N PHE A 79 7.33 6.89 -16.36
CA PHE A 79 6.65 6.40 -15.15
C PHE A 79 6.46 7.51 -14.11
N LEU A 80 7.50 8.30 -13.83
CA LEU A 80 7.42 9.42 -12.89
C LEU A 80 6.39 10.45 -13.32
N LYS A 81 6.38 10.83 -14.61
CA LYS A 81 5.36 11.75 -15.16
C LYS A 81 3.94 11.21 -15.04
N THR A 82 3.77 9.92 -15.36
CA THR A 82 2.46 9.25 -15.25
C THR A 82 1.98 9.23 -13.80
N LEU A 83 2.83 8.81 -12.87
CA LEU A 83 2.48 8.69 -11.45
C LEU A 83 2.19 10.07 -10.83
N ILE A 84 3.03 11.07 -11.09
CA ILE A 84 2.84 12.44 -10.58
C ILE A 84 1.58 13.08 -11.17
N GLY A 85 1.26 12.81 -12.45
CA GLY A 85 0.02 13.29 -13.07
C GLY A 85 -1.26 12.76 -12.42
N LEU A 86 -1.15 11.67 -11.67
CA LEU A 86 -2.25 11.02 -10.95
C LEU A 86 -2.21 11.29 -9.44
N ALA A 87 -1.12 11.86 -8.92
CA ALA A 87 -0.88 12.00 -7.48
C ALA A 87 -1.87 12.96 -6.80
N PRO A 88 -2.15 12.76 -5.50
CA PRO A 88 -2.87 13.76 -4.71
C PRO A 88 -2.17 15.13 -4.78
N LYS A 89 -2.99 16.19 -4.68
CA LYS A 89 -2.51 17.58 -4.78
C LYS A 89 -1.35 17.84 -3.81
N GLY A 90 -0.27 18.44 -4.33
CA GLY A 90 0.91 18.82 -3.55
C GLY A 90 2.04 17.78 -3.56
N LEU A 91 1.77 16.53 -3.91
CA LEU A 91 2.78 15.48 -4.02
C LEU A 91 3.37 15.47 -5.45
N THR A 92 4.49 16.14 -5.63
CA THR A 92 5.09 16.34 -6.97
C THR A 92 6.48 15.72 -7.12
N GLN A 93 6.98 15.05 -6.10
CA GLN A 93 8.25 14.32 -6.15
C GLN A 93 8.09 12.88 -5.66
N VAL A 94 8.95 11.99 -6.15
CA VAL A 94 8.87 10.55 -5.88
C VAL A 94 10.26 10.00 -5.60
N HIS A 95 10.38 9.21 -4.54
CA HIS A 95 11.46 8.25 -4.37
C HIS A 95 10.97 6.86 -4.76
N LEU A 96 11.68 6.17 -5.65
CA LEU A 96 11.35 4.82 -6.12
C LEU A 96 12.16 3.78 -5.37
N ASN A 97 11.48 2.69 -4.98
CA ASN A 97 12.02 1.55 -4.27
C ASN A 97 11.36 0.25 -4.77
N ASN A 98 11.44 -0.88 -4.05
CA ASN A 98 11.05 -2.19 -4.57
C ASN A 98 9.92 -2.85 -3.78
N SER A 99 9.56 -2.30 -2.64
CA SER A 99 8.54 -2.87 -1.76
C SER A 99 7.82 -1.81 -0.93
N GLY A 100 6.67 -2.20 -0.34
CA GLY A 100 5.94 -1.32 0.58
C GLY A 100 6.74 -1.00 1.86
N ALA A 101 7.47 -1.98 2.39
CA ALA A 101 8.31 -1.73 3.57
C ALA A 101 9.40 -0.70 3.27
N GLU A 102 10.06 -0.77 2.11
CA GLU A 102 11.03 0.24 1.68
C GLU A 102 10.38 1.62 1.47
N ALA A 103 9.14 1.68 0.97
CA ALA A 103 8.41 2.93 0.83
C ALA A 103 8.15 3.59 2.20
N VAL A 104 7.77 2.80 3.21
CA VAL A 104 7.58 3.27 4.58
C VAL A 104 8.91 3.67 5.22
N GLU A 105 10.00 2.90 5.04
CA GLU A 105 11.35 3.26 5.53
C GLU A 105 11.82 4.61 4.97
N ALA A 106 11.58 4.86 3.67
CA ALA A 106 11.88 6.14 3.04
C ALA A 106 11.05 7.27 3.68
N ALA A 107 9.74 7.06 3.86
CA ALA A 107 8.85 8.03 4.49
C ALA A 107 9.29 8.40 5.91
N ILE A 108 9.68 7.41 6.74
CA ILE A 108 10.23 7.63 8.08
C ILE A 108 11.48 8.54 8.02
N LYS A 109 12.42 8.22 7.13
CA LYS A 109 13.67 8.97 7.01
C LYS A 109 13.43 10.40 6.54
N PHE A 110 12.59 10.59 5.53
CA PHE A 110 12.26 11.90 4.99
C PHE A 110 11.56 12.78 6.03
N ALA A 111 10.56 12.22 6.72
CA ALA A 111 9.83 12.95 7.75
C ALA A 111 10.73 13.37 8.92
N ARG A 112 11.56 12.45 9.43
CA ARG A 112 12.50 12.77 10.53
C ARG A 112 13.56 13.78 10.12
N LYS A 113 14.08 13.68 8.90
CA LYS A 113 15.09 14.63 8.39
C LYS A 113 14.50 16.02 8.21
N PHE A 114 13.31 16.11 7.62
CA PHE A 114 12.63 17.38 7.37
C PHE A 114 12.25 18.12 8.67
N THR A 115 11.68 17.40 9.63
CA THR A 115 11.20 17.99 10.88
C THR A 115 12.31 18.18 11.93
N GLY A 116 13.42 17.45 11.82
CA GLY A 116 14.45 17.37 12.87
C GLY A 116 14.01 16.58 14.11
N LYS A 117 12.76 16.10 14.15
CA LYS A 117 12.15 15.37 15.26
C LYS A 117 12.26 13.85 15.06
N LYS A 118 12.05 13.07 16.13
CA LYS A 118 12.26 11.60 16.14
C LYS A 118 11.01 10.79 16.48
N GLY A 119 10.03 11.40 17.14
CA GLY A 119 8.78 10.75 17.53
C GLY A 119 7.94 10.34 16.32
N MET A 120 7.29 9.20 16.40
CA MET A 120 6.44 8.62 15.36
C MET A 120 5.12 8.17 15.98
N VAL A 121 4.00 8.56 15.41
CA VAL A 121 2.69 8.10 15.84
C VAL A 121 2.07 7.24 14.76
N ALA A 122 1.66 6.02 15.12
CA ALA A 122 0.91 5.10 14.27
C ALA A 122 -0.43 4.73 14.93
N MET A 123 -1.27 3.98 14.25
CA MET A 123 -2.58 3.59 14.77
C MET A 123 -2.56 2.17 15.34
N LYS A 124 -3.33 1.95 16.41
CA LYS A 124 -3.65 0.58 16.84
C LYS A 124 -4.30 -0.17 15.67
N GLY A 125 -3.88 -1.42 15.45
CA GLY A 125 -4.31 -2.22 14.31
C GLY A 125 -3.50 -1.99 13.02
N SER A 126 -2.57 -1.03 12.96
CA SER A 126 -1.79 -0.73 11.76
C SER A 126 -0.87 -1.88 11.33
N TYR A 127 -0.63 -1.96 10.01
CA TYR A 127 0.40 -2.80 9.41
C TYR A 127 1.16 -2.02 8.32
N HIS A 128 2.42 -1.72 8.57
CA HIS A 128 3.26 -0.91 7.67
C HIS A 128 4.45 -1.67 7.07
N GLY A 129 4.64 -2.93 7.44
CA GLY A 129 5.72 -3.78 6.92
C GLY A 129 6.49 -4.52 8.00
N LYS A 130 7.56 -5.22 7.58
CA LYS A 130 8.37 -6.10 8.44
C LYS A 130 9.86 -5.77 8.47
N SER A 131 10.33 -4.72 7.80
CA SER A 131 11.64 -4.12 8.06
C SER A 131 11.65 -3.41 9.41
N PHE A 132 12.79 -3.17 10.04
CA PHE A 132 12.85 -2.71 11.43
C PHE A 132 12.10 -1.40 11.69
N GLY A 133 12.22 -0.39 10.81
CA GLY A 133 11.47 0.85 10.93
C GLY A 133 9.97 0.67 10.69
N ALA A 134 9.59 0.02 9.60
CA ALA A 134 8.18 -0.27 9.29
C ALA A 134 7.53 -1.20 10.34
N LEU A 135 8.29 -2.19 10.84
CA LEU A 135 7.84 -3.08 11.91
C LEU A 135 7.61 -2.34 13.22
N SER A 136 8.40 -1.30 13.50
CA SER A 136 8.20 -0.45 14.69
C SER A 136 6.83 0.22 14.68
N LEU A 137 6.33 0.60 13.49
CA LEU A 137 5.02 1.22 13.25
C LEU A 137 3.87 0.22 13.07
N THR A 138 4.17 -1.07 12.86
CA THR A 138 3.16 -2.15 12.83
C THR A 138 2.72 -2.46 14.25
N PHE A 139 1.39 -2.47 14.51
CA PHE A 139 0.87 -2.55 15.88
C PHE A 139 0.96 -3.94 16.51
N ASN A 140 0.58 -5.00 15.77
CA ASN A 140 0.39 -6.33 16.33
C ASN A 140 1.67 -6.91 16.96
N PRO A 141 1.68 -7.19 18.28
CA PRO A 141 2.86 -7.70 19.00
C PRO A 141 3.35 -9.05 18.49
N LYS A 142 2.50 -9.84 17.84
CA LYS A 142 2.86 -11.12 17.22
C LYS A 142 4.01 -10.97 16.23
N TYR A 143 4.06 -9.85 15.51
CA TYR A 143 5.11 -9.57 14.52
C TYR A 143 6.38 -8.98 15.12
N LYS A 144 6.29 -8.36 16.30
CA LYS A 144 7.33 -7.49 16.88
C LYS A 144 8.16 -8.13 17.98
N LYS A 145 7.52 -8.93 18.85
CA LYS A 145 8.09 -9.39 20.14
C LYS A 145 9.43 -10.10 19.98
N ALA A 146 9.59 -10.91 18.94
CA ALA A 146 10.82 -11.68 18.70
C ALA A 146 12.00 -10.83 18.18
N PHE A 147 11.75 -9.58 17.73
CA PHE A 147 12.74 -8.74 17.07
C PHE A 147 13.10 -7.47 17.86
N ALA A 148 12.67 -7.39 19.10
CA ALA A 148 13.05 -6.26 19.96
C ALA A 148 14.58 -6.28 20.29
N PRO A 149 15.23 -5.09 20.45
CA PRO A 149 14.63 -3.76 20.35
C PRO A 149 14.39 -3.31 18.90
N LEU A 150 13.31 -2.59 18.68
CA LEU A 150 12.98 -1.93 17.41
C LEU A 150 13.33 -0.45 17.45
N VAL A 151 12.96 0.30 16.42
CA VAL A 151 13.15 1.76 16.40
C VAL A 151 12.30 2.39 17.52
N GLU A 152 12.94 3.18 18.35
CA GLU A 152 12.34 3.82 19.51
C GLU A 152 11.47 5.05 19.15
N LYS A 153 10.77 5.59 20.16
CA LYS A 153 9.88 6.77 20.08
C LYS A 153 8.68 6.56 19.15
N VAL A 154 8.04 5.39 19.28
CA VAL A 154 6.77 5.09 18.63
C VAL A 154 5.64 5.10 19.64
N SER A 155 4.63 5.91 19.39
CA SER A 155 3.35 5.92 20.12
C SER A 155 2.21 5.39 19.24
N PHE A 156 1.17 4.85 19.85
CA PHE A 156 0.01 4.31 19.13
C PHE A 156 -1.27 4.95 19.62
N ALA A 157 -2.02 5.56 18.70
CA ALA A 157 -3.37 6.08 18.93
C ALA A 157 -4.45 5.08 18.53
N SER A 158 -5.63 5.17 19.13
CA SER A 158 -6.79 4.40 18.70
C SER A 158 -7.29 4.89 17.35
N TYR A 159 -7.48 3.97 16.39
CA TYR A 159 -7.95 4.33 15.05
C TYR A 159 -9.37 4.86 15.10
N GLY A 160 -9.63 5.99 14.45
CA GLY A 160 -10.93 6.67 14.47
C GLY A 160 -11.19 7.55 15.68
N ASP A 161 -10.24 7.70 16.60
CA ASP A 161 -10.35 8.49 17.83
C ASP A 161 -9.34 9.64 17.82
N ILE A 162 -9.82 10.86 17.57
CA ILE A 162 -8.99 12.07 17.48
C ILE A 162 -8.40 12.48 18.84
N GLU A 163 -9.10 12.22 19.94
CA GLU A 163 -8.60 12.55 21.28
C GLU A 163 -7.45 11.61 21.67
N SER A 164 -7.58 10.32 21.37
CA SER A 164 -6.47 9.36 21.52
C SER A 164 -5.24 9.76 20.68
N LEU A 165 -5.45 10.34 19.48
CA LEU A 165 -4.37 10.83 18.66
C LEU A 165 -3.69 12.06 19.26
N LYS A 166 -4.46 13.01 19.81
CA LYS A 166 -3.92 14.19 20.50
C LYS A 166 -3.06 13.82 21.69
N GLU A 167 -3.48 12.80 22.47
CA GLU A 167 -2.71 12.28 23.61
C GLU A 167 -1.39 11.58 23.19
N ALA A 168 -1.37 10.96 22.01
CA ALA A 168 -0.21 10.25 21.49
C ALA A 168 0.87 11.18 20.91
N ILE A 169 0.50 12.41 20.55
CA ILE A 169 1.40 13.42 19.96
C ILE A 169 2.11 14.19 21.07
N ASP A 170 3.45 14.30 20.96
CA ASP A 170 4.30 15.12 21.81
C ASP A 170 5.12 16.15 21.00
N ASP A 171 5.94 16.94 21.68
CA ASP A 171 6.76 17.99 21.06
C ASP A 171 7.85 17.43 20.14
N ASP A 172 8.29 16.17 20.32
CA ASP A 172 9.28 15.48 19.50
C ASP A 172 8.62 14.71 18.33
N THR A 173 7.31 14.71 18.21
CA THR A 173 6.59 13.98 17.16
C THR A 173 6.90 14.57 15.78
N ALA A 174 7.49 13.76 14.90
CA ALA A 174 7.81 14.10 13.51
C ALA A 174 6.61 13.94 12.56
N PHE A 175 5.86 12.87 12.76
CA PHE A 175 4.74 12.51 11.87
C PHE A 175 3.71 11.60 12.52
N VAL A 176 2.52 11.61 11.92
CA VAL A 176 1.48 10.59 12.06
C VAL A 176 1.46 9.75 10.80
N ILE A 177 1.44 8.41 10.92
CA ILE A 177 1.23 7.49 9.80
C ILE A 177 -0.03 6.66 10.03
N LEU A 178 -0.84 6.52 8.98
CA LEU A 178 -2.02 5.67 9.02
C LEU A 178 -2.41 5.15 7.62
N GLU A 179 -3.14 4.05 7.61
CA GLU A 179 -3.85 3.54 6.44
C GLU A 179 -5.23 4.19 6.38
N PRO A 180 -5.70 4.81 5.28
CA PRO A 180 -7.08 5.32 5.19
C PRO A 180 -8.15 4.24 5.40
N ILE A 181 -7.80 2.99 5.07
CA ILE A 181 -8.54 1.78 5.43
C ILE A 181 -7.51 0.76 5.90
N GLN A 182 -7.56 0.35 7.17
CA GLN A 182 -6.63 -0.64 7.70
C GLN A 182 -6.89 -2.01 7.08
N GLY A 183 -5.85 -2.60 6.47
CA GLY A 183 -5.96 -3.88 5.79
C GLY A 183 -5.93 -5.08 6.76
N GLU A 184 -4.82 -5.26 7.43
CA GLU A 184 -4.49 -6.48 8.21
C GLU A 184 -5.31 -6.63 9.51
N SER A 185 -5.93 -5.58 9.99
CA SER A 185 -6.81 -5.61 11.17
C SER A 185 -8.28 -5.93 10.86
N GLY A 186 -8.57 -6.33 9.62
CA GLY A 186 -9.91 -6.77 9.20
C GLY A 186 -10.71 -5.72 8.45
N ILE A 187 -10.06 -4.94 7.60
CA ILE A 187 -10.66 -3.91 6.73
C ILE A 187 -11.42 -2.86 7.56
N ILE A 188 -10.70 -2.17 8.43
CA ILE A 188 -11.28 -1.11 9.25
C ILE A 188 -11.28 0.20 8.47
N VAL A 189 -12.48 0.70 8.16
CA VAL A 189 -12.68 1.94 7.41
C VAL A 189 -12.60 3.13 8.37
N ALA A 190 -11.89 4.19 7.98
CA ALA A 190 -11.88 5.42 8.77
C ALA A 190 -13.29 6.00 8.91
N PRO A 191 -13.71 6.43 10.12
CA PRO A 191 -14.96 7.15 10.28
C PRO A 191 -15.02 8.43 9.44
N ASP A 192 -16.23 8.85 9.09
CA ASP A 192 -16.42 10.11 8.39
C ASP A 192 -15.87 11.28 9.25
N GLY A 193 -15.16 12.20 8.61
CA GLY A 193 -14.52 13.34 9.27
C GLY A 193 -13.15 13.05 9.91
N PHE A 194 -12.85 11.80 10.24
CA PHE A 194 -11.63 11.47 10.99
C PHE A 194 -10.33 11.87 10.26
N LEU A 195 -10.22 11.57 8.95
CA LEU A 195 -9.00 11.91 8.20
C LEU A 195 -8.82 13.42 8.03
N GLN A 196 -9.92 14.16 7.91
CA GLN A 196 -9.89 15.63 7.89
C GLN A 196 -9.44 16.20 9.23
N ASP A 197 -9.93 15.65 10.34
CA ASP A 197 -9.51 16.05 11.69
C ASP A 197 -8.05 15.73 11.95
N VAL A 198 -7.56 14.56 11.50
CA VAL A 198 -6.14 14.19 11.56
C VAL A 198 -5.30 15.17 10.75
N ARG A 199 -5.71 15.53 9.53
CA ARG A 199 -4.99 16.51 8.69
C ARG A 199 -4.90 17.86 9.40
N LYS A 200 -6.03 18.35 9.89
CA LYS A 200 -6.10 19.60 10.61
C LYS A 200 -5.19 19.61 11.86
N LEU A 201 -5.23 18.53 12.64
CA LEU A 201 -4.38 18.39 13.83
C LEU A 201 -2.89 18.40 13.46
N CYS A 202 -2.50 17.68 12.39
CA CYS A 202 -1.14 17.69 11.91
C CYS A 202 -0.67 19.08 11.49
N ASP A 203 -1.52 19.83 10.78
CA ASP A 203 -1.23 21.21 10.35
C ASP A 203 -1.07 22.15 11.56
N GLU A 204 -1.97 22.08 12.55
CA GLU A 204 -1.92 22.88 13.78
C GLU A 204 -0.68 22.60 14.62
N LYS A 205 -0.20 21.36 14.63
CA LYS A 205 0.99 20.92 15.38
C LYS A 205 2.31 21.06 14.62
N GLY A 206 2.27 21.36 13.31
CA GLY A 206 3.44 21.42 12.44
C GLY A 206 4.16 20.07 12.32
N ILE A 207 3.39 18.97 12.27
CA ILE A 207 3.88 17.60 12.07
C ILE A 207 3.38 17.05 10.73
N LEU A 208 4.09 16.05 10.17
CA LEU A 208 3.73 15.50 8.87
C LEU A 208 2.64 14.44 8.97
N LEU A 209 1.77 14.36 7.95
CA LEU A 209 0.81 13.29 7.75
C LEU A 209 1.30 12.36 6.64
N ILE A 210 1.41 11.06 6.95
CA ILE A 210 1.78 10.02 6.02
C ILE A 210 0.58 9.09 5.82
N PHE A 211 0.14 8.91 4.59
CA PHE A 211 -0.81 7.86 4.26
C PHE A 211 -0.10 6.65 3.67
N ASP A 212 -0.40 5.49 4.24
CA ASP A 212 -0.02 4.20 3.69
C ASP A 212 -1.18 3.67 2.83
N GLU A 213 -1.07 3.84 1.53
CA GLU A 213 -2.01 3.31 0.55
C GLU A 213 -1.47 2.10 -0.23
N ILE A 214 -0.50 1.40 0.34
CA ILE A 214 0.09 0.20 -0.26
C ILE A 214 -0.96 -0.86 -0.56
N GLN A 215 -2.01 -0.97 0.27
CA GLN A 215 -3.10 -1.93 0.05
C GLN A 215 -4.38 -1.25 -0.47
N ALA A 216 -4.71 -0.09 0.06
CA ALA A 216 -6.00 0.57 -0.20
C ALA A 216 -6.02 1.42 -1.48
N GLY A 217 -4.87 1.82 -2.01
CA GLY A 217 -4.75 2.69 -3.19
C GLY A 217 -4.97 2.00 -4.52
N LEU A 218 -4.70 2.74 -5.59
CA LEU A 218 -4.67 2.28 -6.97
C LEU A 218 -5.99 1.65 -7.45
N GLY A 219 -7.13 2.25 -7.07
CA GLY A 219 -8.44 1.83 -7.56
C GLY A 219 -9.13 0.74 -6.75
N ARG A 220 -8.43 0.09 -5.78
CA ARG A 220 -8.99 -1.01 -4.97
C ARG A 220 -10.32 -0.66 -4.30
N THR A 221 -10.48 0.57 -3.86
CA THR A 221 -11.64 1.03 -3.07
C THR A 221 -12.74 1.73 -3.89
N GLY A 222 -12.62 1.72 -5.25
CA GLY A 222 -13.54 2.44 -6.14
C GLY A 222 -13.19 3.92 -6.34
N ARG A 223 -12.07 4.38 -5.78
CA ARG A 223 -11.40 5.64 -6.07
C ARG A 223 -9.94 5.35 -6.39
N LEU A 224 -9.27 6.23 -7.13
CA LEU A 224 -7.85 6.00 -7.46
C LEU A 224 -7.00 5.91 -6.19
N TRP A 225 -7.16 6.87 -5.28
CA TRP A 225 -6.59 6.85 -3.95
C TRP A 225 -7.68 6.62 -2.91
N ALA A 226 -7.39 5.84 -1.87
CA ALA A 226 -8.36 5.61 -0.81
C ALA A 226 -8.68 6.91 -0.05
N CYS A 227 -7.71 7.80 0.11
CA CYS A 227 -7.88 9.10 0.76
C CYS A 227 -8.85 10.05 0.01
N ASP A 228 -9.11 9.80 -1.29
CA ASP A 228 -10.09 10.58 -2.07
C ASP A 228 -11.52 10.44 -1.51
N HIS A 229 -11.82 9.34 -0.82
CA HIS A 229 -13.13 9.17 -0.15
C HIS A 229 -13.39 10.23 0.93
N TRP A 230 -12.33 10.80 1.50
CA TRP A 230 -12.39 11.82 2.56
C TRP A 230 -11.90 13.19 2.08
N ASN A 231 -11.56 13.32 0.79
CA ASN A 231 -11.01 14.55 0.22
C ASN A 231 -9.83 15.11 1.05
N THR A 232 -8.94 14.23 1.48
CA THR A 232 -7.82 14.56 2.37
C THR A 232 -6.50 14.13 1.72
N ALA A 233 -5.55 15.06 1.57
CA ALA A 233 -4.24 14.78 1.02
C ALA A 233 -3.17 14.70 2.13
N PRO A 234 -2.23 13.73 2.07
CA PRO A 234 -1.11 13.64 3.00
C PRO A 234 0.07 14.52 2.55
N ASP A 235 1.07 14.62 3.41
CA ASP A 235 2.39 15.18 3.06
C ASP A 235 3.29 14.16 2.37
N ILE A 236 3.10 12.87 2.70
CA ILE A 236 3.80 11.73 2.12
C ILE A 236 2.79 10.60 1.86
N LEU A 237 2.88 9.97 0.70
CA LEU A 237 2.05 8.84 0.30
C LEU A 237 2.92 7.62 -0.03
N CYS A 238 2.71 6.50 0.66
CA CYS A 238 3.41 5.24 0.41
C CYS A 238 2.59 4.33 -0.49
N LEU A 239 3.21 3.83 -1.56
CA LEU A 239 2.61 2.96 -2.57
C LEU A 239 3.48 1.73 -2.83
N ALA A 240 2.85 0.60 -3.18
CA ALA A 240 3.50 -0.60 -3.68
C ALA A 240 2.47 -1.56 -4.30
N LYS A 241 2.63 -2.88 -4.08
CA LYS A 241 1.69 -3.94 -4.51
C LYS A 241 1.32 -3.82 -5.99
N GLY A 242 0.14 -3.30 -6.30
CA GLY A 242 -0.39 -3.22 -7.66
C GLY A 242 0.25 -2.18 -8.58
N ILE A 243 1.14 -1.33 -8.07
CA ILE A 243 1.70 -0.17 -8.79
C ILE A 243 2.42 -0.54 -10.11
N ALA A 244 2.99 -1.74 -10.18
CA ALA A 244 3.66 -2.25 -11.37
C ALA A 244 3.08 -3.58 -11.88
N GLY A 245 1.76 -3.81 -11.65
CA GLY A 245 1.04 -4.96 -12.20
C GLY A 245 1.57 -6.33 -11.79
N GLY A 246 2.28 -6.43 -10.66
CA GLY A 246 2.88 -7.66 -10.12
C GLY A 246 4.41 -7.67 -10.12
N VAL A 247 5.07 -6.76 -10.85
CA VAL A 247 6.52 -6.58 -10.78
C VAL A 247 6.88 -5.84 -9.48
N PRO A 248 7.92 -6.28 -8.74
CA PRO A 248 8.34 -5.59 -7.52
C PRO A 248 8.62 -4.11 -7.74
N MET A 249 7.88 -3.25 -7.05
CA MET A 249 8.04 -1.81 -7.04
C MET A 249 7.36 -1.21 -5.82
N GLY A 250 7.96 -0.18 -5.27
CA GLY A 250 7.37 0.73 -4.32
C GLY A 250 7.67 2.17 -4.70
N ALA A 251 6.88 3.09 -4.20
CA ALA A 251 7.05 4.51 -4.39
C ALA A 251 6.65 5.29 -3.14
N THR A 252 7.45 6.29 -2.81
CA THR A 252 7.16 7.25 -1.76
C THR A 252 7.00 8.62 -2.40
N LEU A 253 5.73 9.05 -2.56
CA LEU A 253 5.40 10.36 -3.09
C LEU A 253 5.48 11.38 -1.97
N VAL A 254 6.05 12.53 -2.23
CA VAL A 254 6.30 13.55 -1.22
C VAL A 254 6.08 14.96 -1.74
N ARG A 255 5.80 15.87 -0.83
CA ARG A 255 5.89 17.31 -1.10
C ARG A 255 7.34 17.69 -1.44
N PRO A 256 7.56 18.61 -2.39
CA PRO A 256 8.91 18.95 -2.85
C PRO A 256 9.82 19.54 -1.75
N ASP A 257 9.27 20.28 -0.80
CA ASP A 257 10.01 20.84 0.33
C ASP A 257 10.60 19.77 1.25
N ILE A 258 9.87 18.66 1.44
CA ILE A 258 10.34 17.53 2.24
C ILE A 258 11.56 16.88 1.57
N LEU A 259 11.47 16.58 0.26
CA LEU A 259 12.59 15.93 -0.43
C LEU A 259 13.78 16.88 -0.62
N ALA A 260 13.54 18.18 -0.72
CA ALA A 260 14.59 19.21 -0.78
C ALA A 260 15.43 19.27 0.53
N SER A 261 14.92 18.77 1.66
CA SER A 261 15.70 18.67 2.91
C SER A 261 16.77 17.57 2.87
N MET A 262 16.69 16.65 1.89
CA MET A 262 17.63 15.53 1.75
C MET A 262 18.88 15.95 0.98
N SER A 263 20.04 15.52 1.46
CA SER A 263 21.31 15.69 0.76
C SER A 263 21.61 14.49 -0.15
N LYS A 264 22.40 14.71 -1.21
CA LYS A 264 22.83 13.64 -2.11
C LYS A 264 23.55 12.53 -1.32
N GLY A 265 23.12 11.28 -1.51
CA GLY A 265 23.71 10.10 -0.87
C GLY A 265 23.11 9.73 0.49
N GLU A 266 22.24 10.55 1.11
CA GLU A 266 21.60 10.20 2.39
C GLU A 266 20.57 9.08 2.25
N HIS A 267 19.97 8.92 1.08
CA HIS A 267 19.06 7.81 0.78
C HIS A 267 19.10 7.45 -0.70
N SER A 268 19.07 6.15 -1.00
CA SER A 268 19.07 5.62 -2.37
C SER A 268 18.53 4.20 -2.38
N SER A 269 18.25 3.68 -3.58
CA SER A 269 17.90 2.28 -3.82
C SER A 269 18.65 1.80 -5.06
N THR A 270 19.30 0.63 -4.97
CA THR A 270 20.04 0.04 -6.10
C THR A 270 19.10 -0.31 -7.26
N PHE A 271 17.96 -0.92 -6.97
CA PHE A 271 17.00 -1.39 -7.97
C PHE A 271 15.77 -0.50 -8.11
N GLY A 272 15.57 0.44 -7.20
CA GLY A 272 14.41 1.34 -7.24
C GLY A 272 14.36 2.15 -8.52
N GLY A 273 13.23 2.09 -9.23
CA GLY A 273 13.05 2.74 -10.53
C GLY A 273 13.80 2.06 -11.68
N ASN A 274 14.04 0.75 -11.60
CA ASN A 274 14.57 0.01 -12.75
C ASN A 274 13.62 0.07 -13.95
N PRO A 275 14.15 0.02 -15.19
CA PRO A 275 13.34 0.20 -16.38
C PRO A 275 12.21 -0.81 -16.55
N ILE A 276 12.41 -2.09 -16.16
CA ILE A 276 11.34 -3.11 -16.26
C ILE A 276 10.15 -2.76 -15.37
N SER A 277 10.41 -2.48 -14.08
CA SER A 277 9.35 -2.10 -13.16
C SER A 277 8.66 -0.81 -13.58
N CYS A 278 9.41 0.17 -14.12
CA CYS A 278 8.86 1.42 -14.63
C CYS A 278 7.96 1.19 -15.85
N ALA A 279 8.37 0.37 -16.82
CA ALA A 279 7.56 0.03 -17.98
C ALA A 279 6.26 -0.69 -17.58
N ALA A 280 6.39 -1.68 -16.69
CA ALA A 280 5.25 -2.38 -16.12
C ALA A 280 4.32 -1.41 -15.35
N GLY A 281 4.89 -0.47 -14.59
CA GLY A 281 4.17 0.54 -13.83
C GLY A 281 3.38 1.51 -14.70
N VAL A 282 3.96 2.02 -15.80
CA VAL A 282 3.22 2.85 -16.78
C VAL A 282 2.02 2.07 -17.31
N ALA A 283 2.23 0.81 -17.72
CA ALA A 283 1.18 -0.03 -18.27
C ALA A 283 0.09 -0.35 -17.23
N ALA A 284 0.48 -0.64 -15.99
CA ALA A 284 -0.46 -0.91 -14.90
C ALA A 284 -1.30 0.31 -14.54
N LEU A 285 -0.68 1.49 -14.39
CA LEU A 285 -1.39 2.73 -14.11
C LEU A 285 -2.37 3.10 -15.22
N LYS A 286 -1.96 2.95 -16.49
CA LYS A 286 -2.87 3.14 -17.64
C LYS A 286 -4.02 2.14 -17.62
N SER A 287 -3.77 0.84 -17.33
CA SER A 287 -4.87 -0.13 -17.20
C SER A 287 -5.85 0.24 -16.08
N ILE A 288 -5.36 0.69 -14.93
CA ILE A 288 -6.20 1.09 -13.80
C ILE A 288 -7.08 2.28 -14.17
N THR A 289 -6.54 3.29 -14.87
CA THR A 289 -7.23 4.56 -15.12
C THR A 289 -8.00 4.63 -16.44
N GLU A 290 -7.67 3.79 -17.43
CA GLU A 290 -8.27 3.85 -18.76
C GLU A 290 -9.20 2.67 -19.07
N ASP A 291 -9.02 1.50 -18.40
CA ASP A 291 -9.78 0.29 -18.72
C ASP A 291 -11.03 0.11 -17.82
N GLY A 292 -11.46 1.17 -17.10
CA GLY A 292 -12.68 1.17 -16.28
C GLY A 292 -12.57 0.32 -14.99
N LEU A 293 -11.33 0.04 -14.52
CA LEU A 293 -11.13 -0.84 -13.37
C LEU A 293 -11.54 -0.18 -12.04
N ILE A 294 -11.45 1.14 -11.91
CA ILE A 294 -11.86 1.89 -10.73
C ILE A 294 -13.38 1.80 -10.57
N GLU A 295 -14.11 2.10 -11.62
CA GLU A 295 -15.58 2.03 -11.66
C GLU A 295 -16.08 0.59 -11.47
N ASN A 296 -15.35 -0.39 -12.05
CA ASN A 296 -15.64 -1.80 -11.83
C ASN A 296 -15.46 -2.21 -10.37
N SER A 297 -14.41 -1.71 -9.71
CA SER A 297 -14.17 -1.95 -8.28
C SER A 297 -15.31 -1.41 -7.41
N GLU A 298 -15.81 -0.21 -7.70
CA GLU A 298 -16.96 0.38 -7.00
C GLU A 298 -18.23 -0.44 -7.23
N LYS A 299 -18.55 -0.73 -8.50
CA LYS A 299 -19.74 -1.48 -8.89
C LYS A 299 -19.77 -2.90 -8.33
N MET A 300 -18.66 -3.64 -8.47
CA MET A 300 -18.59 -5.02 -8.00
C MET A 300 -18.51 -5.08 -6.48
N GLY A 301 -17.84 -4.11 -5.85
CA GLY A 301 -17.82 -3.97 -4.40
C GLY A 301 -19.23 -3.77 -3.82
N LYS A 302 -20.04 -2.93 -4.44
CA LYS A 302 -21.45 -2.74 -4.05
C LYS A 302 -22.25 -4.04 -4.20
N LEU A 303 -22.16 -4.69 -5.37
CA LEU A 303 -22.85 -5.97 -5.62
C LEU A 303 -22.45 -7.05 -4.59
N PHE A 304 -21.16 -7.15 -4.29
CA PHE A 304 -20.64 -8.14 -3.35
C PHE A 304 -21.13 -7.88 -1.92
N LYS A 305 -21.11 -6.61 -1.48
CA LYS A 305 -21.64 -6.23 -0.16
C LYS A 305 -23.14 -6.50 -0.04
N GLU A 306 -23.93 -6.16 -1.05
CA GLU A 306 -25.38 -6.45 -1.08
C GLU A 306 -25.67 -7.96 -0.96
N GLY A 307 -24.85 -8.79 -1.64
CA GLY A 307 -24.94 -10.26 -1.52
C GLY A 307 -24.58 -10.76 -0.12
N LEU A 308 -23.54 -10.20 0.49
CA LEU A 308 -23.13 -10.54 1.84
C LEU A 308 -24.16 -10.09 2.91
N GLU A 309 -24.78 -8.92 2.74
CA GLU A 309 -25.86 -8.47 3.68
C GLU A 309 -27.06 -9.42 3.63
N LYS A 310 -27.46 -9.90 2.42
CA LYS A 310 -28.52 -10.94 2.30
C LYS A 310 -28.14 -12.25 3.00
N LEU A 311 -26.85 -12.64 2.93
CA LEU A 311 -26.38 -13.81 3.67
C LEU A 311 -26.44 -13.58 5.17
N LYS A 312 -26.08 -12.39 5.64
CA LYS A 312 -26.12 -12.02 7.06
C LYS A 312 -27.52 -12.11 7.65
N GLU A 313 -28.58 -11.80 6.89
CA GLU A 313 -29.97 -11.95 7.32
C GLU A 313 -30.30 -13.39 7.75
N ASN A 314 -29.65 -14.40 7.10
CA ASN A 314 -29.90 -15.81 7.32
C ASN A 314 -28.79 -16.53 8.12
N HIS A 315 -27.68 -15.85 8.41
CA HIS A 315 -26.52 -16.42 9.08
C HIS A 315 -26.04 -15.56 10.24
N THR A 316 -26.47 -15.89 11.45
CA THR A 316 -26.17 -15.13 12.68
C THR A 316 -24.68 -15.08 13.03
N MET A 317 -23.86 -15.95 12.42
CA MET A 317 -22.42 -15.96 12.58
C MET A 317 -21.73 -14.75 11.91
N ILE A 318 -22.38 -14.07 10.94
CA ILE A 318 -21.85 -12.85 10.33
C ILE A 318 -22.19 -11.69 11.27
N ARG A 319 -21.17 -11.07 11.86
CA ARG A 319 -21.30 -9.94 12.78
C ARG A 319 -21.44 -8.63 12.03
N GLU A 320 -20.48 -8.37 11.14
CA GLU A 320 -20.38 -7.09 10.42
C GLU A 320 -19.82 -7.28 9.03
N ILE A 321 -20.29 -6.47 8.08
CA ILE A 321 -19.76 -6.36 6.72
C ILE A 321 -19.36 -4.92 6.52
N ARG A 322 -18.08 -4.68 6.19
CA ARG A 322 -17.52 -3.33 6.03
C ARG A 322 -16.55 -3.26 4.85
N GLY A 323 -16.20 -2.03 4.45
CA GLY A 323 -15.25 -1.80 3.36
C GLY A 323 -15.75 -0.82 2.30
N LYS A 324 -14.87 -0.51 1.35
CA LYS A 324 -15.14 0.33 0.19
C LYS A 324 -14.62 -0.37 -1.08
N GLY A 325 -15.35 -0.27 -2.19
CA GLY A 325 -15.03 -0.97 -3.42
C GLY A 325 -14.84 -2.48 -3.19
N LEU A 326 -13.76 -3.04 -3.71
CA LEU A 326 -13.38 -4.45 -3.52
C LEU A 326 -12.40 -4.67 -2.35
N MET A 327 -12.30 -3.75 -1.43
CA MET A 327 -11.64 -3.95 -0.14
C MET A 327 -12.72 -4.18 0.93
N ILE A 328 -13.08 -5.45 1.15
CA ILE A 328 -14.25 -5.86 1.93
C ILE A 328 -13.81 -6.78 3.08
N GLY A 329 -14.30 -6.51 4.27
CA GLY A 329 -14.16 -7.35 5.46
C GLY A 329 -15.49 -7.92 5.89
N VAL A 330 -15.49 -9.20 6.24
CA VAL A 330 -16.62 -9.89 6.87
C VAL A 330 -16.17 -10.37 8.24
N GLU A 331 -16.70 -9.74 9.29
CA GLU A 331 -16.38 -10.13 10.66
C GLU A 331 -17.31 -11.25 11.10
N MET A 332 -16.70 -12.35 11.51
CA MET A 332 -17.42 -13.52 11.99
C MET A 332 -17.49 -13.50 13.52
N LYS A 333 -18.61 -13.98 14.09
CA LYS A 333 -18.68 -14.33 15.51
C LYS A 333 -18.09 -15.73 15.67
N PHE A 334 -17.01 -15.84 16.42
CA PHE A 334 -16.56 -17.13 16.92
C PHE A 334 -17.08 -17.28 18.35
N GLU A 335 -17.75 -18.41 18.63
CA GLU A 335 -18.13 -18.82 20.00
C GLU A 335 -16.89 -19.27 20.78
#